data_e2d779250e9f58ad0e1e2809980f6b97
#
_entry.id   e2d779250e9f58ad0e1e2809980f6b97
#
_cell.length_a   1.000
_cell.length_b   1.000
_cell.length_c   1.000
_cell.angle_alpha   90.00
_cell.angle_beta   90.00
_cell.angle_gamma   90.00
#
_symmetry.space_group_name_H-M   'P 1'
#
loop_
_entity.id
_entity.type
_entity.pdbx_description
1 polymer ?
#
loop_
_entity_poly.entity_id
_entity_poly.type
_entity_poly.pdbx_seq_one_letter_code
_entity_poly.pdbx_strand_id
1 'polypeptide(L)'
;MEVKGYEIKAYASLRGANLYGADLHGADLRGADLRGAKNIPKSSAASLQVLPDEGDVIGFKKCKDDVIVKLLIKSDTPRSSATTRKCRAQFSTVLDVIGGDVGISTHDEKTEYRKGETVHCDKWCDDRWNECAGGIHFFITRQEAEDY
;
A
#
# COMPACT_ATOMS: atom_id res chain seq x y z
N MET A 1 -15.38 -16.06 -12.37
CA MET A 1 -15.15 -15.62 -13.78
C MET A 1 -13.79 -16.18 -14.22
N GLU A 2 -13.75 -16.81 -15.34
CA GLU A 2 -12.50 -17.33 -15.91
C GLU A 2 -12.10 -16.49 -17.14
N VAL A 3 -10.84 -16.02 -17.17
CA VAL A 3 -10.30 -15.24 -18.27
C VAL A 3 -8.92 -15.79 -18.61
N LYS A 4 -8.72 -16.21 -19.86
CA LYS A 4 -7.44 -16.75 -20.36
C LYS A 4 -6.89 -17.92 -19.52
N GLY A 5 -7.75 -18.76 -18.99
CA GLY A 5 -7.36 -19.89 -18.15
C GLY A 5 -7.10 -19.53 -16.68
N TYR A 6 -7.28 -18.28 -16.30
CA TYR A 6 -7.16 -17.84 -14.91
C TYR A 6 -8.52 -17.62 -14.28
N GLU A 7 -8.70 -18.12 -13.06
CA GLU A 7 -9.90 -17.82 -12.28
C GLU A 7 -9.75 -16.42 -11.66
N ILE A 8 -10.62 -15.50 -12.06
CA ILE A 8 -10.61 -14.12 -11.63
C ILE A 8 -11.61 -13.95 -10.48
N LYS A 9 -11.09 -13.78 -9.28
CA LYS A 9 -11.86 -13.56 -8.06
C LYS A 9 -10.98 -12.86 -7.01
N ALA A 10 -11.60 -12.39 -5.94
CA ALA A 10 -10.85 -11.86 -4.80
C ALA A 10 -9.83 -12.89 -4.29
N TYR A 11 -8.65 -12.40 -3.93
CA TYR A 11 -7.52 -13.19 -3.44
C TYR A 11 -6.97 -14.24 -4.41
N ALA A 12 -7.30 -14.15 -5.70
CA ALA A 12 -6.76 -15.07 -6.70
C ALA A 12 -5.25 -14.91 -6.88
N SER A 13 -4.57 -16.01 -7.19
CA SER A 13 -3.17 -15.97 -7.58
C SER A 13 -3.07 -15.76 -9.10
N LEU A 14 -2.68 -14.55 -9.48
CA LEU A 14 -2.48 -14.14 -10.87
C LEU A 14 -1.01 -13.79 -11.13
N ARG A 15 -0.13 -14.31 -10.31
CA ARG A 15 1.30 -14.05 -10.38
C ARG A 15 1.85 -14.47 -11.75
N GLY A 16 2.51 -13.53 -12.43
CA GLY A 16 3.09 -13.75 -13.74
C GLY A 16 2.09 -13.88 -14.87
N ALA A 17 0.79 -13.75 -14.63
CA ALA A 17 -0.24 -13.87 -15.65
C ALA A 17 -0.08 -12.80 -16.74
N ASN A 18 -0.31 -13.19 -18.00
CA ASN A 18 -0.41 -12.24 -19.12
C ASN A 18 -1.88 -11.94 -19.38
N LEU A 19 -2.30 -10.72 -19.05
CA LEU A 19 -3.68 -10.26 -19.15
C LEU A 19 -3.95 -9.41 -20.40
N TYR A 20 -3.07 -9.48 -21.40
CA TYR A 20 -3.26 -8.75 -22.66
C TYR A 20 -4.62 -9.06 -23.29
N GLY A 21 -5.39 -8.00 -23.55
CA GLY A 21 -6.73 -8.10 -24.12
C GLY A 21 -7.78 -8.76 -23.23
N ALA A 22 -7.48 -9.00 -21.96
CA ALA A 22 -8.47 -9.56 -21.03
C ALA A 22 -9.55 -8.52 -20.72
N ASP A 23 -10.80 -8.94 -20.78
CA ASP A 23 -11.92 -8.16 -20.26
C ASP A 23 -12.10 -8.48 -18.77
N LEU A 24 -11.67 -7.54 -17.92
CA LEU A 24 -11.80 -7.66 -16.48
C LEU A 24 -12.87 -6.70 -15.92
N HIS A 25 -13.76 -6.21 -16.80
CA HIS A 25 -14.85 -5.34 -16.38
C HIS A 25 -15.75 -6.03 -15.35
N GLY A 26 -15.95 -5.38 -14.20
CA GLY A 26 -16.71 -5.94 -13.09
C GLY A 26 -16.03 -7.07 -12.31
N ALA A 27 -14.78 -7.42 -12.64
CA ALA A 27 -14.03 -8.43 -11.92
C ALA A 27 -13.64 -7.95 -10.51
N ASP A 28 -13.75 -8.83 -9.53
CA ASP A 28 -13.28 -8.58 -8.17
C ASP A 28 -11.83 -9.03 -8.03
N LEU A 29 -10.91 -8.09 -8.01
CA LEU A 29 -9.47 -8.34 -7.86
C LEU A 29 -8.94 -7.96 -6.47
N ARG A 30 -9.81 -7.72 -5.50
CA ARG A 30 -9.38 -7.36 -4.14
C ARG A 30 -8.50 -8.47 -3.55
N GLY A 31 -7.33 -8.07 -3.05
CA GLY A 31 -6.38 -9.00 -2.45
C GLY A 31 -5.71 -9.97 -3.42
N ALA A 32 -5.95 -9.87 -4.72
CA ALA A 32 -5.31 -10.74 -5.71
C ALA A 32 -3.80 -10.51 -5.76
N ASP A 33 -3.03 -11.57 -5.98
CA ASP A 33 -1.59 -11.49 -6.18
C ASP A 33 -1.29 -11.23 -7.66
N LEU A 34 -0.96 -9.99 -7.99
CA LEU A 34 -0.62 -9.54 -9.34
C LEU A 34 0.89 -9.38 -9.57
N ARG A 35 1.73 -9.89 -8.68
CA ARG A 35 3.19 -9.77 -8.84
C ARG A 35 3.64 -10.39 -10.14
N GLY A 36 4.40 -9.62 -10.93
CA GLY A 36 4.90 -10.07 -12.23
C GLY A 36 3.82 -10.24 -13.30
N ALA A 37 2.57 -9.96 -13.04
CA ALA A 37 1.52 -9.96 -14.05
C ALA A 37 1.80 -8.90 -15.11
N LYS A 38 1.49 -9.21 -16.36
CA LYS A 38 1.75 -8.35 -17.52
C LYS A 38 0.45 -7.88 -18.16
N ASN A 39 0.50 -6.67 -18.72
CA ASN A 39 -0.61 -6.12 -19.49
C ASN A 39 -1.91 -6.02 -18.69
N ILE A 40 -1.82 -5.65 -17.43
CA ILE A 40 -2.99 -5.39 -16.59
C ILE A 40 -3.77 -4.22 -17.19
N PRO A 41 -5.08 -4.38 -17.47
CA PRO A 41 -5.86 -3.29 -18.03
C PRO A 41 -5.81 -2.04 -17.13
N LYS A 42 -5.61 -0.87 -17.75
CA LYS A 42 -5.48 0.41 -17.01
C LYS A 42 -6.70 0.74 -16.17
N SER A 43 -7.90 0.41 -16.66
CA SER A 43 -9.15 0.61 -15.91
C SER A 43 -9.21 -0.26 -14.65
N SER A 44 -8.75 -1.51 -14.74
CA SER A 44 -8.68 -2.40 -13.59
C SER A 44 -7.64 -1.91 -12.57
N ALA A 45 -6.48 -1.48 -13.04
CA ALA A 45 -5.45 -0.90 -12.18
C ALA A 45 -5.96 0.37 -11.46
N ALA A 46 -6.69 1.23 -12.16
CA ALA A 46 -7.28 2.44 -11.58
C ALA A 46 -8.35 2.12 -10.54
N SER A 47 -9.21 1.12 -10.78
CA SER A 47 -10.27 0.74 -9.86
C SER A 47 -9.76 0.15 -8.54
N LEU A 48 -8.55 -0.42 -8.54
CA LEU A 48 -7.89 -0.94 -7.35
C LEU A 48 -7.15 0.13 -6.55
N GLN A 49 -6.93 1.30 -7.15
CA GLN A 49 -6.12 2.35 -6.55
C GLN A 49 -6.82 2.97 -5.33
N VAL A 50 -6.16 2.94 -4.19
CA VAL A 50 -6.63 3.52 -2.94
C VAL A 50 -6.18 4.97 -2.81
N LEU A 51 -4.97 5.27 -3.28
CA LEU A 51 -4.36 6.60 -3.17
C LEU A 51 -4.73 7.47 -4.38
N PRO A 52 -5.00 8.76 -4.18
CA PRO A 52 -5.21 9.68 -5.29
C PRO A 52 -3.91 9.87 -6.10
N ASP A 53 -4.04 10.22 -7.37
CA ASP A 53 -2.88 10.53 -8.24
C ASP A 53 -2.16 11.80 -7.82
N GLU A 54 -2.91 12.74 -7.28
CA GLU A 54 -2.42 14.08 -6.91
C GLU A 54 -2.82 14.43 -5.48
N GLY A 55 -2.08 15.38 -4.92
CA GLY A 55 -2.36 15.92 -3.59
C GLY A 55 -1.71 15.16 -2.46
N ASP A 56 -1.76 15.77 -1.29
CA ASP A 56 -1.24 15.19 -0.06
C ASP A 56 -2.22 14.16 0.50
N VAL A 57 -1.69 13.16 1.17
CA VAL A 57 -2.47 12.10 1.80
C VAL A 57 -2.12 12.00 3.27
N ILE A 58 -3.12 11.86 4.12
CA ILE A 58 -2.96 11.50 5.51
C ILE A 58 -3.06 9.97 5.62
N GLY A 59 -2.06 9.37 6.25
CA GLY A 59 -2.00 7.94 6.51
C GLY A 59 -1.80 7.62 7.98
N PHE A 60 -2.00 6.36 8.32
CA PHE A 60 -1.84 5.85 9.69
C PHE A 60 -1.08 4.54 9.66
N LYS A 61 -0.17 4.38 10.60
CA LYS A 61 0.65 3.18 10.72
C LYS A 61 0.65 2.68 12.15
N LYS A 62 0.43 1.38 12.32
CA LYS A 62 0.60 0.72 13.61
C LYS A 62 2.07 0.42 13.86
N CYS A 63 2.55 0.82 15.00
CA CYS A 63 3.90 0.54 15.49
C CYS A 63 3.84 -0.41 16.68
N LYS A 64 5.01 -0.70 17.29
CA LYS A 64 5.09 -1.52 18.50
C LYS A 64 4.23 -0.95 19.63
N ASP A 65 3.77 -1.84 20.51
CA ASP A 65 2.97 -1.51 21.70
C ASP A 65 1.67 -0.76 21.36
N ASP A 66 1.09 -1.08 20.19
CA ASP A 66 -0.15 -0.49 19.69
C ASP A 66 -0.10 1.04 19.49
N VAL A 67 1.09 1.61 19.41
CA VAL A 67 1.28 3.02 19.06
C VAL A 67 0.86 3.23 17.62
N ILE A 68 0.04 4.25 17.37
CA ILE A 68 -0.38 4.67 16.03
C ILE A 68 0.31 5.97 15.67
N VAL A 69 0.97 6.01 14.52
CA VAL A 69 1.54 7.25 14.00
C VAL A 69 0.70 7.78 12.85
N LYS A 70 0.44 9.09 12.89
CA LYS A 70 -0.25 9.81 11.82
C LYS A 70 0.79 10.41 10.89
N LEU A 71 0.66 10.10 9.62
CA LEU A 71 1.66 10.41 8.61
C LEU A 71 1.10 11.36 7.55
N LEU A 72 1.93 12.30 7.11
CA LEU A 72 1.67 13.12 5.93
C LEU A 72 2.51 12.58 4.77
N ILE A 73 1.83 12.15 3.72
CA ILE A 73 2.42 11.73 2.47
C ILE A 73 2.22 12.88 1.49
N LYS A 74 3.27 13.65 1.23
CA LYS A 74 3.19 14.81 0.34
C LYS A 74 2.99 14.39 -1.11
N SER A 75 2.42 15.27 -1.90
CA SER A 75 2.06 15.01 -3.31
C SER A 75 3.23 14.57 -4.20
N ASP A 76 4.46 15.00 -3.88
CA ASP A 76 5.68 14.65 -4.60
C ASP A 76 6.31 13.32 -4.16
N THR A 77 5.75 12.68 -3.14
CA THR A 77 6.28 11.42 -2.61
C THR A 77 5.90 10.25 -3.49
N PRO A 78 6.87 9.44 -3.97
CA PRO A 78 6.57 8.15 -4.57
C PRO A 78 5.74 7.30 -3.62
N ARG A 79 4.60 6.82 -4.11
CA ARG A 79 3.63 6.08 -3.30
C ARG A 79 2.89 5.05 -4.13
N SER A 80 2.39 4.01 -3.49
CA SER A 80 1.81 2.87 -4.17
C SER A 80 0.72 2.20 -3.35
N SER A 81 -0.29 1.69 -4.05
CA SER A 81 -1.24 0.72 -3.53
C SER A 81 -1.45 -0.37 -4.57
N ALA A 82 -1.59 -1.63 -4.13
CA ALA A 82 -1.80 -2.76 -5.03
C ALA A 82 -3.27 -3.19 -5.02
N THR A 83 -3.57 -4.34 -4.50
CA THR A 83 -4.92 -4.93 -4.52
C THR A 83 -5.61 -4.94 -3.16
N THR A 84 -4.91 -4.57 -2.09
CA THR A 84 -5.47 -4.43 -0.73
C THR A 84 -5.55 -2.97 -0.33
N ARG A 85 -5.99 -2.72 0.89
CA ARG A 85 -6.07 -1.38 1.46
C ARG A 85 -4.73 -0.87 2.00
N LYS A 86 -3.72 -1.73 2.08
CA LYS A 86 -2.37 -1.39 2.54
C LYS A 86 -1.62 -0.61 1.47
N CYS A 87 -1.05 0.52 1.87
CA CYS A 87 -0.32 1.43 0.98
C CYS A 87 1.15 1.48 1.36
N ARG A 88 1.99 1.99 0.46
CA ARG A 88 3.42 2.22 0.68
C ARG A 88 3.82 3.62 0.21
N ALA A 89 4.75 4.23 0.92
CA ALA A 89 5.39 5.49 0.52
C ALA A 89 6.90 5.41 0.72
N GLN A 90 7.64 6.17 -0.09
CA GLN A 90 9.09 6.22 0.03
C GLN A 90 9.53 6.98 1.28
N PHE A 91 8.86 8.05 1.62
CA PHE A 91 9.09 8.83 2.82
C PHE A 91 7.79 9.45 3.34
N SER A 92 7.79 9.87 4.59
CA SER A 92 6.63 10.53 5.20
C SER A 92 7.06 11.47 6.32
N THR A 93 6.25 12.47 6.59
CA THR A 93 6.39 13.34 7.76
C THR A 93 5.45 12.88 8.84
N VAL A 94 5.96 12.73 10.06
CA VAL A 94 5.15 12.33 11.22
C VAL A 94 4.39 13.54 11.76
N LEU A 95 3.07 13.52 11.63
CA LEU A 95 2.21 14.59 12.13
C LEU A 95 1.89 14.42 13.60
N ASP A 96 1.71 13.18 14.05
CA ASP A 96 1.37 12.87 15.42
C ASP A 96 1.75 11.44 15.80
N VAL A 97 1.95 11.21 17.10
CA VAL A 97 2.18 9.89 17.68
C VAL A 97 1.13 9.66 18.75
N ILE A 98 0.32 8.64 18.59
CA ILE A 98 -0.85 8.36 19.44
C ILE A 98 -0.57 7.10 20.26
N GLY A 99 -0.69 7.24 21.58
CA GLY A 99 -0.48 6.13 22.51
C GLY A 99 0.97 5.94 22.97
N GLY A 100 1.84 6.92 22.71
CA GLY A 100 3.23 6.92 23.13
C GLY A 100 3.98 8.15 22.66
N ASP A 101 5.24 8.27 23.00
CA ASP A 101 6.11 9.40 22.62
C ASP A 101 6.80 9.18 21.27
N VAL A 102 7.00 7.93 20.91
CA VAL A 102 7.66 7.51 19.66
C VAL A 102 7.00 6.25 19.15
N GLY A 103 6.82 6.16 17.83
CA GLY A 103 6.45 4.93 17.17
C GLY A 103 7.69 4.16 16.74
N ILE A 104 7.77 2.87 17.07
CA ILE A 104 8.86 2.00 16.62
C ILE A 104 8.29 0.99 15.64
N SER A 105 8.87 0.91 14.45
CA SER A 105 8.42 -0.02 13.41
C SER A 105 8.43 -1.46 13.91
N THR A 106 7.34 -2.18 13.67
CA THR A 106 7.26 -3.61 13.96
C THR A 106 8.05 -4.45 12.97
N HIS A 107 8.35 -3.90 11.79
CA HIS A 107 9.03 -4.63 10.72
C HIS A 107 10.52 -4.82 10.99
N ASP A 108 11.24 -3.75 11.30
CA ASP A 108 12.68 -3.77 11.54
C ASP A 108 13.06 -3.59 13.02
N GLU A 109 12.08 -3.22 13.84
CA GLU A 109 12.24 -2.94 15.28
C GLU A 109 13.23 -1.82 15.59
N LYS A 110 13.59 -1.00 14.61
CA LYS A 110 14.60 0.06 14.70
C LYS A 110 14.12 1.42 14.24
N THR A 111 13.37 1.47 13.13
CA THR A 111 12.90 2.75 12.58
C THR A 111 11.98 3.44 13.58
N GLU A 112 12.32 4.66 13.94
CA GLU A 112 11.58 5.49 14.88
C GLU A 112 10.77 6.55 14.14
N TYR A 113 9.53 6.72 14.58
CA TYR A 113 8.62 7.74 14.08
C TYR A 113 8.37 8.75 15.19
N ARG A 114 9.01 9.93 15.08
CA ARG A 114 8.89 11.03 16.05
C ARG A 114 8.14 12.19 15.42
N LYS A 115 7.24 12.79 16.20
CA LYS A 115 6.44 13.93 15.75
C LYS A 115 7.32 15.04 15.17
N GLY A 116 6.96 15.50 13.98
CA GLY A 116 7.65 16.56 13.23
C GLY A 116 8.82 16.09 12.37
N GLU A 117 9.27 14.86 12.50
CA GLU A 117 10.39 14.33 11.72
C GLU A 117 9.91 13.68 10.41
N THR A 118 10.80 13.68 9.42
CA THR A 118 10.59 12.96 8.17
C THR A 118 11.34 11.64 8.22
N VAL A 119 10.63 10.55 7.90
CA VAL A 119 11.18 9.19 7.86
C VAL A 119 11.27 8.74 6.42
N HIS A 120 12.41 8.16 6.05
CA HIS A 120 12.64 7.55 4.74
C HIS A 120 12.75 6.02 4.88
N CYS A 121 12.19 5.30 3.92
CA CYS A 121 12.40 3.85 3.87
C CYS A 121 13.85 3.52 3.44
N ASP A 122 14.32 2.32 3.78
CA ASP A 122 15.68 1.87 3.40
C ASP A 122 15.79 1.63 1.90
N LYS A 123 14.79 0.96 1.33
CA LYS A 123 14.72 0.66 -0.10
C LYS A 123 13.31 0.93 -0.62
N TRP A 124 13.23 1.72 -1.66
CA TRP A 124 11.99 1.93 -2.37
C TRP A 124 11.85 0.94 -3.52
N CYS A 125 10.72 0.27 -3.61
CA CYS A 125 10.34 -0.56 -4.74
C CYS A 125 9.17 0.11 -5.47
N ASP A 126 9.38 0.45 -6.74
CA ASP A 126 8.37 1.10 -7.57
C ASP A 126 7.40 0.12 -8.24
N ASP A 127 7.59 -1.18 -8.07
CA ASP A 127 6.64 -2.19 -8.52
C ASP A 127 5.36 -2.12 -7.68
N ARG A 128 4.33 -1.52 -8.27
CA ARG A 128 3.02 -1.35 -7.62
C ARG A 128 2.45 -2.66 -7.08
N TRP A 129 2.64 -3.75 -7.82
CA TRP A 129 2.01 -5.02 -7.50
C TRP A 129 2.73 -5.82 -6.43
N ASN A 130 3.91 -5.40 -6.04
CA ASN A 130 4.65 -5.99 -4.92
C ASN A 130 4.35 -5.23 -3.62
N GLU A 131 3.23 -5.56 -2.99
CA GLU A 131 2.71 -4.84 -1.82
C GLU A 131 3.58 -4.98 -0.57
N CYS A 132 4.29 -6.09 -0.42
CA CYS A 132 5.18 -6.34 0.73
C CYS A 132 6.61 -5.85 0.50
N ALA A 133 6.87 -5.15 -0.60
CA ALA A 133 8.20 -4.62 -0.93
C ALA A 133 8.57 -3.38 -0.11
N GLY A 134 9.76 -2.85 -0.35
CA GLY A 134 10.32 -1.69 0.34
C GLY A 134 9.43 -0.45 0.27
N GLY A 135 9.33 0.23 1.40
CA GLY A 135 8.51 1.41 1.60
C GLY A 135 8.00 1.51 3.04
N ILE A 136 7.46 2.66 3.37
CA ILE A 136 6.72 2.84 4.63
C ILE A 136 5.29 2.38 4.39
N HIS A 137 4.86 1.33 5.08
CA HIS A 137 3.52 0.77 4.96
C HIS A 137 2.55 1.53 5.85
N PHE A 138 1.39 1.88 5.30
CA PHE A 138 0.38 2.63 6.03
C PHE A 138 -1.03 2.34 5.49
N PHE A 139 -2.05 2.79 6.23
CA PHE A 139 -3.45 2.76 5.82
C PHE A 139 -4.00 4.19 5.76
N ILE A 140 -5.03 4.41 4.98
CA ILE A 140 -5.65 5.74 4.86
C ILE A 140 -6.66 6.05 5.96
N THR A 141 -7.01 5.08 6.79
CA THR A 141 -7.83 5.28 7.98
C THR A 141 -7.11 4.79 9.23
N ARG A 142 -7.37 5.47 10.35
CA ARG A 142 -6.83 5.07 11.65
C ARG A 142 -7.32 3.68 12.07
N GLN A 143 -8.61 3.39 11.85
CA GLN A 143 -9.20 2.12 12.24
C GLN A 143 -8.53 0.94 11.53
N GLU A 144 -8.22 1.06 10.25
CA GLU A 144 -7.50 0.01 9.52
C GLU A 144 -6.11 -0.23 10.10
N ALA A 145 -5.40 0.83 10.52
CA ALA A 145 -4.11 0.69 11.18
C ALA A 145 -4.24 0.00 12.55
N GLU A 146 -5.25 0.38 13.34
CA GLU A 146 -5.52 -0.23 14.65
C GLU A 146 -5.83 -1.72 14.53
N ASP A 147 -6.57 -2.12 13.51
CA ASP A 147 -7.01 -3.50 13.27
C ASP A 147 -5.91 -4.39 12.65
N TYR A 148 -4.83 -3.80 12.21
CA TYR A 148 -3.72 -4.50 11.54
C TYR A 148 -2.85 -5.36 12.47
#